data_90728115475d9ad300f1933e6d680e74
#
_entry.id   90728115475d9ad300f1933e6d680e74
#
_cell.length_a   1.000
_cell.length_b   1.000
_cell.length_c   1.000
_cell.angle_alpha   90.00
_cell.angle_beta   90.00
_cell.angle_gamma   90.00
#
_symmetry.space_group_name_H-M   'P 1'
#
loop_
_entity.id
_entity.type
_entity.pdbx_description
1 polymer ?
#
loop_
_entity_poly.entity_id
_entity_poly.type
_entity_poly.pdbx_seq_one_letter_code
_entity_poly.pdbx_strand_id
1 'polypeptide(L)'
;MAQRIKQINKWTGSILICTAFLLIIGACNNQSELSESMLEKGVSKELADWRKENLSHLYYQLFFSIPENRKEAVTGSVTIQVDKAEDVPLVIDFRADKKQILSISVNGKKKPEYQFINEHIILPSQILKDGKNEIHIDFIAGNQSLNRNDEFLYTLLVPDRARTLFPCFDQPNLKAEYTLALEIPQSWTAVSNTLVYSDLPKNDKRVIQFMPTEPLSTYLFSFVAAQFQKETRTNNGRTISAYHRETDLKKLNQLSTIFHQVFSALDWLEEYTDIPYPFAKYDFVILPGFQYGGMEH
;
A
#
# COMPACT_ATOMS: atom_id res chain seq x y z
N MET A 1 18.11 68.75 -53.64
CA MET A 1 18.72 68.28 -52.43
C MET A 1 17.64 67.86 -51.41
N ALA A 2 16.64 67.11 -51.84
CA ALA A 2 15.46 66.78 -51.04
C ALA A 2 14.79 65.44 -51.46
N GLN A 3 15.59 64.36 -51.70
CA GLN A 3 15.06 63.05 -52.12
C GLN A 3 15.80 61.83 -51.53
N ARG A 4 16.54 61.99 -50.40
CA ARG A 4 17.33 60.91 -49.84
C ARG A 4 16.98 60.58 -48.36
N ILE A 5 15.87 61.05 -47.82
CA ILE A 5 15.54 60.77 -46.37
C ILE A 5 14.19 59.99 -46.23
N LYS A 6 13.66 59.36 -47.24
CA LYS A 6 12.40 58.57 -47.11
C LYS A 6 12.52 57.03 -47.21
N GLN A 7 13.72 56.46 -47.17
CA GLN A 7 13.89 55.04 -47.33
C GLN A 7 14.47 54.28 -46.11
N ILE A 8 14.70 54.94 -44.96
CA ILE A 8 15.30 54.31 -43.78
C ILE A 8 14.24 53.91 -42.73
N ASN A 9 12.98 54.38 -42.82
CA ASN A 9 11.96 54.12 -41.79
C ASN A 9 10.99 52.95 -42.08
N LYS A 10 11.28 52.06 -43.03
CA LYS A 10 10.41 50.89 -43.33
C LYS A 10 10.98 49.54 -42.90
N TRP A 11 12.20 49.47 -42.39
CA TRP A 11 12.84 48.21 -41.99
C TRP A 11 12.97 48.00 -40.49
N THR A 12 12.70 48.98 -39.65
CA THR A 12 12.76 48.84 -38.18
C THR A 12 11.43 48.36 -37.55
N GLY A 13 10.31 48.38 -38.30
CA GLY A 13 9.01 47.93 -37.83
C GLY A 13 8.78 46.41 -37.92
N SER A 14 9.49 45.71 -38.81
CA SER A 14 9.29 44.27 -39.05
C SER A 14 10.16 43.35 -38.16
N ILE A 15 11.22 43.89 -37.55
CA ILE A 15 12.11 43.11 -36.67
C ILE A 15 11.59 43.07 -35.23
N LEU A 16 10.80 44.05 -34.78
CA LEU A 16 10.22 44.11 -33.43
C LEU A 16 8.97 43.20 -33.29
N ILE A 17 8.30 42.83 -34.37
CA ILE A 17 7.11 41.94 -34.32
C ILE A 17 7.52 40.47 -34.32
N CYS A 18 8.67 40.10 -34.90
CA CYS A 18 9.16 38.73 -34.86
C CYS A 18 9.80 38.33 -33.53
N THR A 19 10.33 39.27 -32.73
CA THR A 19 10.89 38.97 -31.39
C THR A 19 9.83 38.88 -30.30
N ALA A 20 8.65 39.50 -30.48
CA ALA A 20 7.52 39.38 -29.54
C ALA A 20 6.75 38.06 -29.70
N PHE A 21 6.80 37.43 -30.89
CA PHE A 21 6.11 36.15 -31.14
C PHE A 21 6.93 34.92 -30.74
N LEU A 22 8.25 35.07 -30.51
CA LEU A 22 9.14 33.98 -30.02
C LEU A 22 9.19 33.88 -28.49
N LEU A 23 8.61 34.82 -27.76
CA LEU A 23 8.52 34.82 -26.29
C LEU A 23 7.20 34.27 -25.75
N ILE A 24 6.22 33.91 -26.61
CA ILE A 24 4.92 33.35 -26.18
C ILE A 24 4.85 31.82 -26.35
N ILE A 25 5.83 31.19 -27.01
CA ILE A 25 5.86 29.72 -27.16
C ILE A 25 6.61 29.02 -26.02
N GLY A 26 7.19 29.79 -25.08
CA GLY A 26 7.94 29.25 -23.92
C GLY A 26 7.13 29.05 -22.64
N ALA A 27 5.79 29.19 -22.66
CA ALA A 27 5.00 29.23 -21.42
C ALA A 27 3.84 28.20 -21.38
N CYS A 28 3.96 27.08 -22.09
CA CYS A 28 3.03 25.95 -21.93
C CYS A 28 3.76 24.63 -22.14
N ASN A 29 4.77 24.34 -21.33
CA ASN A 29 5.24 23.01 -21.09
C ASN A 29 5.28 22.78 -19.58
N ASN A 30 4.14 22.92 -18.91
CA ASN A 30 3.91 22.30 -17.63
C ASN A 30 3.62 20.82 -17.91
N GLN A 31 4.57 20.12 -18.50
CA GLN A 31 4.65 18.69 -18.29
C GLN A 31 4.94 18.52 -16.80
N SER A 32 4.15 17.72 -16.14
CA SER A 32 4.37 17.22 -14.79
C SER A 32 5.62 16.32 -14.79
N GLU A 33 6.78 16.89 -15.10
CA GLU A 33 8.05 16.19 -14.99
C GLU A 33 8.30 15.93 -13.51
N LEU A 34 8.58 14.66 -13.19
CA LEU A 34 9.00 14.29 -11.85
C LEU A 34 10.33 14.98 -11.55
N SER A 35 10.36 15.77 -10.46
CA SER A 35 11.60 16.38 -10.00
C SER A 35 12.55 15.33 -9.42
N GLU A 36 13.85 15.59 -9.40
CA GLU A 36 14.82 14.71 -8.76
C GLU A 36 14.52 14.50 -7.27
N SER A 37 14.01 15.53 -6.59
CA SER A 37 13.61 15.47 -5.18
C SER A 37 12.43 14.53 -4.90
N MET A 38 11.52 14.34 -5.87
CA MET A 38 10.45 13.35 -5.77
C MET A 38 10.97 11.92 -5.83
N LEU A 39 12.12 11.70 -6.46
CA LEU A 39 12.70 10.38 -6.69
C LEU A 39 13.86 10.05 -5.71
N GLU A 40 14.01 10.78 -4.64
CA GLU A 40 14.90 10.42 -3.55
C GLU A 40 14.42 9.15 -2.83
N LYS A 41 15.32 8.50 -2.07
CA LYS A 41 14.94 7.31 -1.28
C LYS A 41 13.87 7.66 -0.25
N GLY A 42 12.86 6.82 -0.17
CA GLY A 42 11.70 7.04 0.69
C GLY A 42 10.58 7.77 -0.05
N VAL A 43 9.66 8.35 0.68
CA VAL A 43 8.56 9.16 0.13
C VAL A 43 8.76 10.60 0.59
N SER A 44 9.24 11.45 -0.32
CA SER A 44 9.37 12.87 -0.03
C SER A 44 7.98 13.52 0.14
N LYS A 45 7.94 14.64 0.88
CA LYS A 45 6.68 15.40 0.99
C LYS A 45 6.17 15.85 -0.37
N GLU A 46 7.08 16.25 -1.26
CA GLU A 46 6.74 16.68 -2.61
C GLU A 46 6.09 15.54 -3.43
N LEU A 47 6.65 14.34 -3.38
CA LEU A 47 6.06 13.17 -4.02
C LEU A 47 4.68 12.82 -3.42
N ALA A 48 4.55 12.90 -2.10
CA ALA A 48 3.30 12.61 -1.42
C ALA A 48 2.19 13.61 -1.79
N ASP A 49 2.52 14.90 -1.83
CA ASP A 49 1.58 15.96 -2.22
C ASP A 49 1.19 15.79 -3.70
N TRP A 50 2.16 15.57 -4.58
CA TRP A 50 1.93 15.34 -6.00
C TRP A 50 1.01 14.13 -6.26
N ARG A 51 1.25 12.99 -5.57
CA ARG A 51 0.36 11.81 -5.66
C ARG A 51 -1.05 12.13 -5.18
N LYS A 52 -1.18 12.88 -4.09
CA LYS A 52 -2.49 13.25 -3.53
C LYS A 52 -3.31 14.10 -4.48
N GLU A 53 -2.66 14.94 -5.28
CA GLU A 53 -3.30 15.79 -6.29
C GLU A 53 -3.69 15.01 -7.56
N ASN A 54 -2.90 14.00 -7.92
CA ASN A 54 -3.00 13.32 -9.21
C ASN A 54 -3.60 11.90 -9.17
N LEU A 55 -3.71 11.27 -7.98
CA LEU A 55 -4.17 9.89 -7.83
C LEU A 55 -5.41 9.80 -6.94
N SER A 56 -6.33 8.91 -7.30
CA SER A 56 -7.54 8.63 -6.54
C SER A 56 -8.02 7.19 -6.72
N HIS A 57 -9.05 6.79 -5.98
CA HIS A 57 -9.73 5.48 -6.10
C HIS A 57 -8.76 4.29 -6.07
N LEU A 58 -7.91 4.26 -5.04
CA LEU A 58 -6.93 3.21 -4.86
C LEU A 58 -7.55 1.94 -4.31
N TYR A 59 -7.19 0.83 -4.94
CA TYR A 59 -7.53 -0.51 -4.49
C TYR A 59 -6.33 -1.43 -4.68
N TYR A 60 -6.03 -2.25 -3.66
CA TYR A 60 -4.98 -3.26 -3.69
C TYR A 60 -5.57 -4.66 -3.57
N GLN A 61 -5.23 -5.53 -4.51
CA GLN A 61 -5.44 -6.96 -4.37
C GLN A 61 -4.08 -7.63 -4.15
N LEU A 62 -3.89 -8.15 -2.94
CA LEU A 62 -2.63 -8.74 -2.50
C LEU A 62 -2.75 -10.25 -2.37
N PHE A 63 -1.73 -10.95 -2.81
CA PHE A 63 -1.51 -12.36 -2.56
C PHE A 63 -0.10 -12.58 -2.02
N PHE A 64 0.03 -13.44 -0.99
CA PHE A 64 1.32 -13.90 -0.51
C PHE A 64 1.32 -15.41 -0.38
N SER A 65 2.37 -16.07 -0.89
CA SER A 65 2.67 -17.48 -0.63
C SER A 65 3.78 -17.56 0.41
N ILE A 66 3.41 -18.11 1.57
CA ILE A 66 4.27 -18.22 2.75
C ILE A 66 4.71 -19.67 2.87
N PRO A 67 5.97 -20.00 2.57
CA PRO A 67 6.50 -21.35 2.78
C PRO A 67 6.66 -21.63 4.28
N GLU A 68 6.59 -22.91 4.66
CA GLU A 68 6.81 -23.35 6.04
C GLU A 68 8.25 -23.06 6.49
N ASN A 69 9.21 -23.40 5.64
CA ASN A 69 10.62 -23.14 5.91
C ASN A 69 10.92 -21.64 5.84
N ARG A 70 11.28 -21.04 6.97
CA ARG A 70 11.60 -19.60 7.07
C ARG A 70 12.77 -19.14 6.19
N LYS A 71 13.63 -20.06 5.73
CA LYS A 71 14.76 -19.74 4.85
C LYS A 71 14.31 -19.54 3.39
N GLU A 72 13.14 -20.02 3.04
CA GLU A 72 12.57 -19.82 1.74
C GLU A 72 11.92 -18.43 1.64
N ALA A 73 12.05 -17.80 0.49
CA ALA A 73 11.48 -16.48 0.27
C ALA A 73 9.95 -16.52 0.26
N VAL A 74 9.32 -15.52 0.85
CA VAL A 74 7.90 -15.25 0.65
C VAL A 74 7.75 -14.60 -0.71
N THR A 75 6.92 -15.16 -1.57
CA THR A 75 6.57 -14.55 -2.86
C THR A 75 5.18 -13.96 -2.78
N GLY A 76 4.92 -12.97 -3.61
CA GLY A 76 3.61 -12.34 -3.65
C GLY A 76 3.29 -11.73 -5.01
N SER A 77 2.06 -11.34 -5.15
CA SER A 77 1.61 -10.48 -6.22
C SER A 77 0.73 -9.37 -5.68
N VAL A 78 0.76 -8.23 -6.33
CA VAL A 78 -0.16 -7.12 -6.08
C VAL A 78 -0.79 -6.68 -7.39
N THR A 79 -2.11 -6.51 -7.38
CA THR A 79 -2.81 -5.76 -8.41
C THR A 79 -3.25 -4.44 -7.81
N ILE A 80 -2.74 -3.34 -8.36
CA ILE A 80 -3.06 -1.97 -7.96
C ILE A 80 -4.04 -1.42 -8.99
N GLN A 81 -5.23 -1.04 -8.54
CA GLN A 81 -6.14 -0.24 -9.34
C GLN A 81 -6.07 1.20 -8.85
N VAL A 82 -5.94 2.13 -9.78
CA VAL A 82 -5.78 3.56 -9.48
C VAL A 82 -6.33 4.41 -10.61
N ASP A 83 -7.02 5.49 -10.26
CA ASP A 83 -7.35 6.55 -11.21
C ASP A 83 -6.27 7.63 -11.14
N LYS A 84 -5.78 8.07 -12.31
CA LYS A 84 -4.76 9.11 -12.43
C LYS A 84 -5.23 10.28 -13.30
N ALA A 85 -4.70 11.48 -13.06
CA ALA A 85 -4.87 12.63 -13.92
C ALA A 85 -4.23 12.43 -15.30
N GLU A 86 -4.56 13.28 -16.27
CA GLU A 86 -4.01 13.24 -17.63
C GLU A 86 -2.47 13.42 -17.60
N ASP A 87 -1.79 12.74 -18.51
CA ASP A 87 -0.34 12.85 -18.76
C ASP A 87 0.60 12.71 -17.55
N VAL A 88 0.14 12.15 -16.43
CA VAL A 88 1.03 11.90 -15.30
C VAL A 88 1.56 10.45 -15.29
N PRO A 89 2.84 10.23 -14.92
CA PRO A 89 3.39 8.89 -14.69
C PRO A 89 2.85 8.30 -13.38
N LEU A 90 3.07 7.00 -13.15
CA LEU A 90 2.89 6.39 -11.83
C LEU A 90 4.26 6.11 -11.20
N VAL A 91 4.44 6.54 -9.96
CA VAL A 91 5.61 6.28 -9.15
C VAL A 91 5.17 5.38 -7.99
N ILE A 92 5.53 4.10 -8.03
CA ILE A 92 5.16 3.08 -7.04
C ILE A 92 6.39 2.77 -6.20
N ASP A 93 6.25 2.76 -4.88
CA ASP A 93 7.35 2.51 -3.96
C ASP A 93 7.57 1.02 -3.76
N PHE A 94 8.83 0.58 -3.83
CA PHE A 94 9.24 -0.77 -3.44
C PHE A 94 10.70 -0.77 -2.98
N ARG A 95 10.90 -0.82 -1.68
CA ARG A 95 12.22 -0.81 -1.05
C ARG A 95 12.84 -2.20 -1.05
N ALA A 96 13.21 -2.66 -2.22
CA ALA A 96 13.80 -3.96 -2.48
C ALA A 96 14.81 -3.86 -3.63
N ASP A 97 15.57 -4.93 -3.89
CA ASP A 97 16.39 -5.00 -5.08
C ASP A 97 15.51 -5.13 -6.33
N LYS A 98 15.92 -4.51 -7.44
CA LYS A 98 15.20 -4.63 -8.73
C LYS A 98 14.93 -6.09 -9.13
N LYS A 99 15.83 -7.04 -8.79
CA LYS A 99 15.67 -8.48 -9.05
C LYS A 99 14.51 -9.12 -8.28
N GLN A 100 13.97 -8.47 -7.26
CA GLN A 100 12.79 -8.93 -6.52
C GLN A 100 11.48 -8.57 -7.24
N ILE A 101 11.52 -7.75 -8.28
CA ILE A 101 10.41 -7.54 -9.20
C ILE A 101 10.47 -8.66 -10.25
N LEU A 102 9.56 -9.62 -10.18
CA LEU A 102 9.56 -10.80 -11.03
C LEU A 102 8.87 -10.53 -12.37
N SER A 103 7.78 -9.80 -12.33
CA SER A 103 7.06 -9.37 -13.54
C SER A 103 6.26 -8.09 -13.27
N ILE A 104 6.00 -7.33 -14.33
CA ILE A 104 5.04 -6.21 -14.32
C ILE A 104 4.13 -6.35 -15.53
N SER A 105 2.84 -6.07 -15.34
CA SER A 105 1.93 -5.80 -16.44
C SER A 105 1.09 -4.55 -16.14
N VAL A 106 0.72 -3.82 -17.18
CA VAL A 106 -0.08 -2.60 -17.12
C VAL A 106 -1.27 -2.74 -18.07
N ASN A 107 -2.47 -2.65 -17.54
CA ASN A 107 -3.71 -2.77 -18.32
C ASN A 107 -3.73 -4.05 -19.20
N GLY A 108 -3.23 -5.17 -18.66
CA GLY A 108 -3.13 -6.46 -19.31
C GLY A 108 -1.94 -6.62 -20.27
N LYS A 109 -1.19 -5.55 -20.58
CA LYS A 109 0.03 -5.62 -21.39
C LYS A 109 1.22 -6.03 -20.52
N LYS A 110 1.87 -7.13 -20.87
CA LYS A 110 3.04 -7.68 -20.16
C LYS A 110 4.33 -6.96 -20.56
N LYS A 111 5.28 -6.90 -19.62
CA LYS A 111 6.63 -6.33 -19.82
C LYS A 111 6.61 -4.89 -20.35
N PRO A 112 5.92 -3.96 -19.67
CA PRO A 112 5.97 -2.57 -20.04
C PRO A 112 7.38 -2.00 -19.83
N GLU A 113 7.70 -0.91 -20.52
CA GLU A 113 8.86 -0.11 -20.16
C GLU A 113 8.65 0.53 -18.80
N TYR A 114 9.64 0.42 -17.91
CA TYR A 114 9.65 1.07 -16.60
C TYR A 114 11.08 1.38 -16.15
N GLN A 115 11.20 2.36 -15.30
CA GLN A 115 12.45 2.66 -14.60
C GLN A 115 12.36 2.20 -13.16
N PHE A 116 13.51 1.84 -12.56
CA PHE A 116 13.60 1.56 -11.13
C PHE A 116 14.72 2.40 -10.56
N ILE A 117 14.36 3.44 -9.83
CA ILE A 117 15.27 4.46 -9.29
C ILE A 117 14.96 4.64 -7.79
N ASN A 118 15.96 4.54 -6.94
CA ASN A 118 15.86 4.88 -5.51
C ASN A 118 14.61 4.30 -4.80
N GLU A 119 14.31 3.01 -4.98
CA GLU A 119 13.13 2.34 -4.39
C GLU A 119 11.80 2.65 -5.11
N HIS A 120 11.81 3.33 -6.25
CA HIS A 120 10.61 3.67 -7.02
C HIS A 120 10.55 2.92 -8.35
N ILE A 121 9.40 2.31 -8.63
CA ILE A 121 9.01 1.78 -9.93
C ILE A 121 8.28 2.92 -10.65
N ILE A 122 8.85 3.43 -11.74
CA ILE A 122 8.31 4.55 -12.50
C ILE A 122 7.72 4.01 -13.80
N LEU A 123 6.41 4.15 -13.95
CA LEU A 123 5.66 3.79 -15.15
C LEU A 123 5.35 5.09 -15.91
N PRO A 124 5.90 5.28 -17.12
CA PRO A 124 5.71 6.52 -17.87
C PRO A 124 4.26 6.68 -18.35
N SER A 125 3.80 7.93 -18.50
CA SER A 125 2.41 8.24 -18.85
C SER A 125 1.96 7.59 -20.16
N GLN A 126 2.87 7.42 -21.12
CA GLN A 126 2.60 6.87 -22.46
C GLN A 126 2.09 5.42 -22.46
N ILE A 127 2.37 4.64 -21.42
CA ILE A 127 1.88 3.26 -21.28
C ILE A 127 0.62 3.16 -20.42
N LEU A 128 0.21 4.26 -19.82
CA LEU A 128 -0.95 4.40 -18.95
C LEU A 128 -2.14 4.98 -19.73
N LYS A 129 -3.33 4.83 -19.16
CA LYS A 129 -4.53 5.50 -19.64
C LYS A 129 -4.82 6.69 -18.73
N ASP A 130 -5.50 7.69 -19.23
CA ASP A 130 -6.11 8.69 -18.38
C ASP A 130 -7.26 8.07 -17.62
N GLY A 131 -7.42 8.43 -16.33
CA GLY A 131 -8.34 7.77 -15.42
C GLY A 131 -7.84 6.39 -14.97
N LYS A 132 -8.70 5.38 -15.05
CA LYS A 132 -8.49 4.08 -14.42
C LYS A 132 -7.38 3.25 -15.08
N ASN A 133 -6.43 2.81 -14.25
CA ASN A 133 -5.37 1.89 -14.61
C ASN A 133 -5.35 0.68 -13.66
N GLU A 134 -4.84 -0.43 -14.19
CA GLU A 134 -4.57 -1.65 -13.44
C GLU A 134 -3.11 -2.07 -13.65
N ILE A 135 -2.37 -2.14 -12.57
CA ILE A 135 -0.96 -2.53 -12.55
C ILE A 135 -0.84 -3.82 -11.75
N HIS A 136 -0.34 -4.87 -12.38
CA HIS A 136 -0.06 -6.13 -11.71
C HIS A 136 1.45 -6.35 -11.62
N ILE A 137 1.93 -6.68 -10.41
CA ILE A 137 3.35 -6.90 -10.12
C ILE A 137 3.49 -8.21 -9.34
N ASP A 138 4.27 -9.15 -9.89
CA ASP A 138 4.76 -10.31 -9.14
C ASP A 138 6.10 -9.97 -8.50
N PHE A 139 6.29 -10.34 -7.24
CA PHE A 139 7.48 -9.94 -6.50
C PHE A 139 7.92 -10.98 -5.46
N ILE A 140 9.18 -10.86 -5.03
CA ILE A 140 9.68 -11.49 -3.80
C ILE A 140 9.52 -10.45 -2.69
N ALA A 141 8.78 -10.79 -1.65
CA ALA A 141 8.52 -9.91 -0.52
C ALA A 141 9.82 -9.54 0.22
N GLY A 142 9.90 -8.30 0.65
CA GLY A 142 10.99 -7.88 1.51
C GLY A 142 10.83 -8.38 2.95
N ASN A 143 11.94 -8.48 3.67
CA ASN A 143 11.96 -9.06 5.02
C ASN A 143 12.02 -8.01 6.14
N GLN A 144 12.16 -6.72 5.83
CA GLN A 144 12.39 -5.68 6.85
C GLN A 144 11.20 -5.43 7.76
N SER A 145 9.99 -5.70 7.26
CA SER A 145 8.72 -5.51 8.00
C SER A 145 7.94 -6.81 8.17
N LEU A 146 8.56 -7.93 7.78
CA LEU A 146 8.01 -9.27 7.91
C LEU A 146 8.75 -9.97 9.04
N ASN A 147 8.18 -9.92 10.24
CA ASN A 147 8.75 -10.58 11.40
C ASN A 147 8.40 -12.06 11.34
N ARG A 148 9.38 -12.92 11.07
CA ARG A 148 9.18 -14.34 10.81
C ARG A 148 10.15 -15.20 11.59
N ASN A 149 9.62 -16.22 12.23
CA ASN A 149 10.38 -17.36 12.77
C ASN A 149 9.79 -18.68 12.27
N ASP A 150 10.17 -19.80 12.87
CA ASP A 150 9.66 -21.13 12.47
C ASP A 150 8.22 -21.40 12.92
N GLU A 151 7.67 -20.56 13.79
CA GLU A 151 6.40 -20.79 14.47
C GLU A 151 5.31 -19.79 14.12
N PHE A 152 5.70 -18.57 13.75
CA PHE A 152 4.77 -17.50 13.38
C PHE A 152 5.39 -16.47 12.45
N LEU A 153 4.53 -15.72 11.85
CA LEU A 153 4.88 -14.58 11.00
C LEU A 153 3.87 -13.45 11.26
N TYR A 154 4.36 -12.22 11.35
CA TYR A 154 3.50 -11.04 11.37
C TYR A 154 4.14 -9.87 10.62
N THR A 155 3.31 -8.99 10.07
CA THR A 155 3.73 -7.74 9.45
C THR A 155 3.72 -6.61 10.47
N LEU A 156 4.66 -5.67 10.32
CA LEU A 156 4.71 -4.43 11.10
C LEU A 156 5.18 -3.30 10.20
N LEU A 157 4.23 -2.57 9.65
CA LEU A 157 4.45 -1.62 8.55
C LEU A 157 4.62 -0.16 9.01
N VAL A 158 4.50 0.08 10.31
CA VAL A 158 4.66 1.41 10.93
C VAL A 158 6.12 1.83 10.91
N PRO A 159 6.43 3.11 10.63
CA PRO A 159 5.51 4.19 10.25
C PRO A 159 5.29 4.30 8.73
N ASP A 160 6.23 3.84 7.89
CA ASP A 160 6.33 4.03 6.45
C ASP A 160 7.06 2.84 5.80
N ARG A 161 6.71 1.62 6.21
CA ARG A 161 7.45 0.40 5.88
C ARG A 161 6.69 -0.58 4.99
N ALA A 162 5.49 -0.22 4.50
CA ALA A 162 4.74 -1.10 3.60
C ALA A 162 5.53 -1.38 2.31
N ARG A 163 6.21 -0.37 1.77
CA ARG A 163 7.10 -0.51 0.60
C ARG A 163 8.28 -1.46 0.80
N THR A 164 8.61 -1.81 2.06
CA THR A 164 9.64 -2.83 2.34
C THR A 164 9.11 -4.25 2.24
N LEU A 165 7.78 -4.43 2.11
CA LEU A 165 7.12 -5.72 2.02
C LEU A 165 6.59 -5.97 0.60
N PHE A 166 5.86 -5.01 0.03
CA PHE A 166 5.22 -5.11 -1.28
C PHE A 166 5.19 -3.76 -2.01
N PRO A 167 5.07 -3.75 -3.36
CA PRO A 167 4.91 -2.51 -4.12
C PRO A 167 3.62 -1.79 -3.78
N CYS A 168 3.69 -0.50 -3.41
CA CYS A 168 2.54 0.32 -3.03
C CYS A 168 2.82 1.82 -3.16
N PHE A 169 1.83 2.66 -2.91
CA PHE A 169 2.01 4.09 -2.66
C PHE A 169 2.07 4.30 -1.14
N ASP A 170 3.29 4.32 -0.58
CA ASP A 170 3.50 4.22 0.87
C ASP A 170 3.42 5.59 1.57
N GLN A 171 2.20 6.11 1.66
CA GLN A 171 1.92 7.37 2.35
C GLN A 171 0.58 7.33 3.09
N PRO A 172 0.46 7.95 4.28
CA PRO A 172 -0.71 7.78 5.15
C PRO A 172 -1.99 8.44 4.64
N ASN A 173 -1.88 9.51 3.85
CA ASN A 173 -3.02 10.30 3.35
C ASN A 173 -3.56 9.82 2.00
N LEU A 174 -3.01 8.74 1.45
CA LEU A 174 -3.51 8.08 0.24
C LEU A 174 -4.07 6.70 0.65
N LYS A 175 -5.27 6.73 1.25
CA LYS A 175 -5.94 5.52 1.74
C LYS A 175 -6.46 4.67 0.57
N ALA A 176 -6.49 3.37 0.77
CA ALA A 176 -6.98 2.39 -0.20
C ALA A 176 -7.78 1.28 0.47
N GLU A 177 -8.64 0.63 -0.29
CA GLU A 177 -9.23 -0.65 0.08
C GLU A 177 -8.26 -1.79 -0.26
N TYR A 178 -8.25 -2.82 0.57
CA TYR A 178 -7.39 -4.00 0.38
C TYR A 178 -8.21 -5.27 0.36
N THR A 179 -7.92 -6.17 -0.59
CA THR A 179 -8.21 -7.60 -0.47
C THR A 179 -6.91 -8.36 -0.31
N LEU A 180 -6.94 -9.39 0.51
CA LEU A 180 -5.79 -10.22 0.81
C LEU A 180 -6.11 -11.69 0.61
N ALA A 181 -5.22 -12.42 -0.04
CA ALA A 181 -5.19 -13.87 -0.03
C ALA A 181 -3.83 -14.36 0.47
N LEU A 182 -3.84 -15.30 1.39
CA LEU A 182 -2.64 -15.93 1.95
C LEU A 182 -2.64 -17.42 1.66
N GLU A 183 -1.60 -17.90 0.98
CA GLU A 183 -1.28 -19.32 0.89
C GLU A 183 -0.28 -19.66 2.00
N ILE A 184 -0.71 -20.43 2.98
CA ILE A 184 0.04 -20.75 4.20
C ILE A 184 0.11 -22.26 4.44
N PRO A 185 1.00 -22.76 5.32
CA PRO A 185 1.01 -24.16 5.73
C PRO A 185 -0.36 -24.62 6.24
N GLN A 186 -0.72 -25.87 5.97
CA GLN A 186 -2.05 -26.43 6.29
C GLN A 186 -2.41 -26.29 7.79
N SER A 187 -1.42 -26.39 8.68
CA SER A 187 -1.60 -26.31 10.14
C SER A 187 -1.72 -24.89 10.69
N TRP A 188 -1.48 -23.86 9.84
CA TRP A 188 -1.51 -22.47 10.27
C TRP A 188 -2.89 -21.85 10.10
N THR A 189 -3.16 -20.83 10.91
CA THR A 189 -4.31 -19.93 10.80
C THR A 189 -3.79 -18.52 10.55
N ALA A 190 -4.55 -17.71 9.84
CA ALA A 190 -4.20 -16.31 9.59
C ALA A 190 -5.29 -15.36 10.07
N VAL A 191 -4.84 -14.17 10.47
CA VAL A 191 -5.68 -13.02 10.86
C VAL A 191 -5.21 -11.81 10.08
N SER A 192 -6.14 -10.99 9.61
CA SER A 192 -5.87 -9.72 8.92
C SER A 192 -6.91 -8.68 9.35
N ASN A 193 -6.89 -7.50 8.73
CA ASN A 193 -7.75 -6.35 9.08
C ASN A 193 -9.27 -6.60 8.98
N THR A 194 -9.70 -7.66 8.28
CA THR A 194 -11.12 -7.91 8.03
C THR A 194 -11.47 -9.40 8.16
N LEU A 195 -12.75 -9.73 7.93
CA LEU A 195 -13.26 -11.09 8.04
C LEU A 195 -12.70 -12.01 6.95
N VAL A 196 -12.60 -13.30 7.28
CA VAL A 196 -12.30 -14.35 6.31
C VAL A 196 -13.49 -14.54 5.38
N TYR A 197 -13.25 -14.44 4.08
CA TYR A 197 -14.22 -14.75 3.03
C TYR A 197 -14.26 -16.24 2.69
N SER A 198 -13.07 -16.84 2.51
CA SER A 198 -12.95 -18.28 2.23
C SER A 198 -11.66 -18.84 2.80
N ASP A 199 -11.67 -20.13 3.10
CA ASP A 199 -10.55 -20.87 3.64
C ASP A 199 -10.57 -22.27 3.06
N LEU A 200 -9.73 -22.52 2.06
CA LEU A 200 -9.77 -23.73 1.24
C LEU A 200 -8.42 -24.45 1.28
N PRO A 201 -8.42 -25.79 1.43
CA PRO A 201 -7.22 -26.59 1.32
C PRO A 201 -6.67 -26.55 -0.14
N LYS A 202 -5.35 -26.55 -0.25
CA LYS A 202 -4.64 -26.58 -1.53
C LYS A 202 -3.36 -27.41 -1.37
N ASN A 203 -3.44 -28.70 -1.67
CA ASN A 203 -2.38 -29.69 -1.45
C ASN A 203 -1.98 -29.76 0.05
N ASP A 204 -0.71 -29.53 0.36
CA ASP A 204 -0.12 -29.44 1.71
C ASP A 204 -0.26 -28.07 2.37
N LYS A 205 -0.94 -27.13 1.69
CA LYS A 205 -1.21 -25.77 2.15
C LYS A 205 -2.70 -25.50 2.26
N ARG A 206 -3.05 -24.30 2.67
CA ARG A 206 -4.39 -23.72 2.58
C ARG A 206 -4.32 -22.30 2.03
N VAL A 207 -5.38 -21.87 1.37
CA VAL A 207 -5.53 -20.51 0.88
C VAL A 207 -6.66 -19.85 1.66
N ILE A 208 -6.31 -18.82 2.40
CA ILE A 208 -7.26 -17.99 3.16
C ILE A 208 -7.44 -16.68 2.41
N GLN A 209 -8.67 -16.37 2.05
CA GLN A 209 -9.04 -15.09 1.43
C GLN A 209 -9.82 -14.26 2.44
N PHE A 210 -9.53 -12.97 2.47
CA PHE A 210 -10.20 -12.01 3.32
C PHE A 210 -11.15 -11.12 2.52
N MET A 211 -12.20 -10.65 3.17
CA MET A 211 -13.11 -9.65 2.59
C MET A 211 -12.36 -8.36 2.28
N PRO A 212 -12.89 -7.45 1.43
CA PRO A 212 -12.33 -6.12 1.30
C PRO A 212 -12.32 -5.37 2.63
N THR A 213 -11.29 -4.56 2.85
CA THR A 213 -11.23 -3.65 4.00
C THR A 213 -12.00 -2.36 3.70
N GLU A 214 -12.37 -1.61 4.74
CA GLU A 214 -12.62 -0.18 4.60
C GLU A 214 -11.31 0.53 4.15
N PRO A 215 -11.40 1.74 3.57
CA PRO A 215 -10.20 2.47 3.16
C PRO A 215 -9.26 2.77 4.33
N LEU A 216 -8.05 2.22 4.29
CA LEU A 216 -7.03 2.41 5.32
C LEU A 216 -5.67 2.80 4.73
N SER A 217 -4.84 3.40 5.58
CA SER A 217 -3.46 3.75 5.23
C SER A 217 -2.59 2.50 5.14
N THR A 218 -1.55 2.54 4.30
CA THR A 218 -0.62 1.40 4.09
C THR A 218 -0.03 0.87 5.39
N TYR A 219 0.31 1.73 6.35
CA TYR A 219 0.92 1.34 7.61
C TYR A 219 -0.03 0.58 8.56
N LEU A 220 -1.34 0.69 8.35
CA LEU A 220 -2.37 -0.05 9.10
C LEU A 220 -2.71 -1.40 8.47
N PHE A 221 -2.35 -1.63 7.21
CA PHE A 221 -2.52 -2.94 6.60
C PHE A 221 -1.66 -3.98 7.31
N SER A 222 -2.26 -5.10 7.69
CA SER A 222 -1.53 -6.13 8.41
C SER A 222 -2.08 -7.52 8.19
N PHE A 223 -1.21 -8.51 8.40
CA PHE A 223 -1.59 -9.89 8.59
C PHE A 223 -0.62 -10.60 9.53
N VAL A 224 -1.13 -11.61 10.17
CA VAL A 224 -0.37 -12.53 11.02
C VAL A 224 -0.78 -13.96 10.71
N ALA A 225 0.15 -14.87 10.72
CA ALA A 225 -0.10 -16.30 10.49
C ALA A 225 0.75 -17.16 11.42
N ALA A 226 0.13 -18.18 12.02
CA ALA A 226 0.76 -19.14 12.90
C ALA A 226 -0.17 -20.34 13.19
N GLN A 227 0.32 -21.31 13.95
CA GLN A 227 -0.54 -22.28 14.63
C GLN A 227 -1.16 -21.64 15.87
N PHE A 228 -2.26 -20.92 15.69
CA PHE A 228 -2.97 -20.27 16.77
C PHE A 228 -4.03 -21.15 17.40
N GLN A 229 -4.17 -21.04 18.73
CA GLN A 229 -5.41 -21.33 19.44
C GLN A 229 -6.30 -20.08 19.37
N LYS A 230 -7.61 -20.29 19.25
CA LYS A 230 -8.59 -19.20 19.14
C LYS A 230 -9.59 -19.33 20.27
N GLU A 231 -9.74 -18.27 21.03
CA GLU A 231 -10.86 -18.10 21.97
C GLU A 231 -11.77 -16.98 21.50
N THR A 232 -13.08 -17.17 21.66
CA THR A 232 -14.08 -16.20 21.21
C THR A 232 -15.06 -15.93 22.33
N ARG A 233 -15.44 -14.66 22.51
CA ARG A 233 -16.49 -14.21 23.43
C ARG A 233 -17.45 -13.30 22.71
N THR A 234 -18.71 -13.38 23.10
CA THR A 234 -19.78 -12.50 22.59
C THR A 234 -20.43 -11.78 23.76
N ASN A 235 -20.58 -10.48 23.63
CA ASN A 235 -21.29 -9.62 24.58
C ASN A 235 -22.09 -8.56 23.79
N ASN A 236 -23.35 -8.36 24.14
CA ASN A 236 -24.26 -7.39 23.49
C ASN A 236 -24.26 -7.45 21.96
N GLY A 237 -24.21 -8.66 21.37
CA GLY A 237 -24.18 -8.88 19.92
C GLY A 237 -22.81 -8.66 19.27
N ARG A 238 -21.81 -8.15 19.99
CA ARG A 238 -20.42 -7.99 19.51
C ARG A 238 -19.61 -9.25 19.81
N THR A 239 -18.95 -9.79 18.81
CA THR A 239 -18.05 -10.94 18.94
C THR A 239 -16.61 -10.51 18.82
N ILE A 240 -15.77 -10.91 19.79
CA ILE A 240 -14.33 -10.63 19.85
C ILE A 240 -13.58 -11.95 19.92
N SER A 241 -12.49 -12.09 19.18
CA SER A 241 -11.64 -13.26 19.21
C SER A 241 -10.22 -12.91 19.66
N ALA A 242 -9.66 -13.79 20.49
CA ALA A 242 -8.27 -13.80 20.89
C ALA A 242 -7.55 -14.94 20.15
N TYR A 243 -6.44 -14.62 19.51
CA TYR A 243 -5.56 -15.60 18.89
C TYR A 243 -4.24 -15.63 19.67
N HIS A 244 -3.82 -16.82 20.10
CA HIS A 244 -2.62 -16.96 20.93
C HIS A 244 -1.94 -18.31 20.70
N ARG A 245 -0.72 -18.43 21.22
CA ARG A 245 0.07 -19.66 21.28
C ARG A 245 0.48 -19.99 22.72
N GLU A 246 -0.17 -19.34 23.69
CA GLU A 246 0.11 -19.53 25.11
C GLU A 246 -0.41 -20.90 25.60
N THR A 247 0.39 -21.56 26.42
CA THR A 247 0.07 -22.86 27.04
C THR A 247 0.08 -22.79 28.56
N ASP A 248 0.60 -21.70 29.16
CA ASP A 248 0.58 -21.50 30.60
C ASP A 248 -0.84 -21.15 31.08
N LEU A 249 -1.43 -22.05 31.84
CA LEU A 249 -2.78 -21.91 32.39
C LEU A 249 -2.97 -20.61 33.20
N LYS A 250 -1.92 -20.15 33.93
CA LYS A 250 -2.00 -18.89 34.69
C LYS A 250 -2.17 -17.68 33.79
N LYS A 251 -1.53 -17.69 32.63
CA LYS A 251 -1.67 -16.62 31.65
C LYS A 251 -2.98 -16.75 30.89
N LEU A 252 -3.39 -17.96 30.51
CA LEU A 252 -4.66 -18.20 29.84
C LEU A 252 -5.85 -17.75 30.72
N ASN A 253 -5.80 -17.91 32.03
CA ASN A 253 -6.83 -17.43 32.94
C ASN A 253 -7.00 -15.89 32.88
N GLN A 254 -6.01 -15.12 32.41
CA GLN A 254 -6.10 -13.69 32.25
C GLN A 254 -6.95 -13.28 31.02
N LEU A 255 -7.16 -14.16 30.05
CA LEU A 255 -7.95 -13.85 28.86
C LEU A 255 -9.37 -13.38 29.19
N SER A 256 -9.98 -13.95 30.22
CA SER A 256 -11.32 -13.50 30.66
C SER A 256 -11.31 -12.03 31.06
N THR A 257 -10.30 -11.59 31.79
CA THR A 257 -10.15 -10.16 32.18
C THR A 257 -9.87 -9.29 30.96
N ILE A 258 -9.04 -9.75 30.03
CA ILE A 258 -8.73 -9.01 28.78
C ILE A 258 -10.00 -8.81 27.94
N PHE A 259 -10.79 -9.87 27.72
CA PHE A 259 -12.06 -9.76 27.02
C PHE A 259 -13.01 -8.75 27.68
N HIS A 260 -13.14 -8.82 29.02
CA HIS A 260 -13.98 -7.85 29.73
C HIS A 260 -13.50 -6.41 29.53
N GLN A 261 -12.20 -6.17 29.67
CA GLN A 261 -11.62 -4.82 29.45
C GLN A 261 -11.84 -4.31 28.03
N VAL A 262 -11.65 -5.19 27.01
CA VAL A 262 -11.87 -4.80 25.60
C VAL A 262 -13.32 -4.46 25.33
N PHE A 263 -14.28 -5.27 25.79
CA PHE A 263 -15.71 -4.95 25.65
C PHE A 263 -16.05 -3.61 26.33
N SER A 264 -15.63 -3.44 27.59
CA SER A 264 -15.91 -2.20 28.34
C SER A 264 -15.25 -0.97 27.70
N ALA A 265 -14.05 -1.11 27.14
CA ALA A 265 -13.36 -0.02 26.45
C ALA A 265 -14.07 0.37 25.15
N LEU A 266 -14.53 -0.59 24.36
CA LEU A 266 -15.27 -0.32 23.13
C LEU A 266 -16.62 0.35 23.44
N ASP A 267 -17.39 -0.16 24.38
CA ASP A 267 -18.67 0.41 24.79
C ASP A 267 -18.46 1.86 25.29
N TRP A 268 -17.43 2.10 26.12
CA TRP A 268 -17.10 3.43 26.61
C TRP A 268 -16.65 4.39 25.49
N LEU A 269 -15.85 3.92 24.54
CA LEU A 269 -15.38 4.74 23.41
C LEU A 269 -16.53 5.13 22.50
N GLU A 270 -17.45 4.23 22.20
CA GLU A 270 -18.65 4.52 21.39
C GLU A 270 -19.54 5.56 22.08
N GLU A 271 -19.76 5.43 23.39
CA GLU A 271 -20.50 6.42 24.17
C GLU A 271 -19.78 7.78 24.23
N TYR A 272 -18.46 7.78 24.47
CA TYR A 272 -17.67 9.02 24.58
C TYR A 272 -17.55 9.78 23.26
N THR A 273 -17.41 9.09 22.14
CA THR A 273 -17.21 9.71 20.83
C THR A 273 -18.50 9.93 20.05
N ASP A 274 -19.60 9.32 20.49
CA ASP A 274 -20.87 9.23 19.73
C ASP A 274 -20.67 8.62 18.31
N ILE A 275 -19.66 7.75 18.16
CA ILE A 275 -19.31 7.08 16.91
C ILE A 275 -19.33 5.56 17.15
N PRO A 276 -20.23 4.81 16.50
CA PRO A 276 -20.20 3.34 16.54
C PRO A 276 -18.89 2.78 16.00
N TYR A 277 -18.40 1.68 16.58
CA TYR A 277 -17.21 1.00 16.07
C TYR A 277 -17.40 0.61 14.60
N PRO A 278 -16.61 1.15 13.65
CA PRO A 278 -16.93 1.11 12.24
C PRO A 278 -16.51 -0.19 11.55
N PHE A 279 -15.73 -1.05 12.21
CA PHE A 279 -15.16 -2.24 11.57
C PHE A 279 -16.00 -3.49 11.83
N ALA A 280 -15.95 -4.43 10.88
CA ALA A 280 -16.76 -5.66 10.93
C ALA A 280 -16.36 -6.64 12.02
N LYS A 281 -15.15 -6.51 12.60
CA LYS A 281 -14.64 -7.36 13.67
C LYS A 281 -13.69 -6.60 14.59
N TYR A 282 -13.51 -7.15 15.79
CA TYR A 282 -12.39 -6.83 16.66
C TYR A 282 -11.73 -8.14 17.08
N ASP A 283 -10.46 -8.32 16.73
CA ASP A 283 -9.66 -9.45 17.16
C ASP A 283 -8.38 -8.93 17.83
N PHE A 284 -7.82 -9.67 18.75
CA PHE A 284 -6.47 -9.40 19.24
C PHE A 284 -5.59 -10.65 19.15
N VAL A 285 -4.34 -10.43 18.78
CA VAL A 285 -3.36 -11.48 18.59
C VAL A 285 -2.25 -11.31 19.59
N ILE A 286 -2.05 -12.32 20.43
CA ILE A 286 -1.02 -12.34 21.46
C ILE A 286 0.21 -13.04 20.90
N LEU A 287 1.27 -12.27 20.70
CA LEU A 287 2.55 -12.75 20.15
C LEU A 287 3.66 -12.67 21.20
N PRO A 288 4.47 -13.72 21.33
CA PRO A 288 5.66 -13.65 22.17
C PRO A 288 6.69 -12.72 21.53
N GLY A 289 7.28 -11.83 22.32
CA GLY A 289 8.36 -10.95 21.83
C GLY A 289 7.95 -9.84 20.88
N PHE A 290 6.66 -9.42 20.91
CA PHE A 290 6.23 -8.23 20.17
C PHE A 290 6.93 -6.99 20.72
N GLN A 291 7.49 -6.16 19.84
CA GLN A 291 8.38 -5.06 20.24
C GLN A 291 7.66 -3.81 20.82
N TYR A 292 6.34 -3.74 20.70
CA TYR A 292 5.50 -2.67 21.27
C TYR A 292 4.54 -3.26 22.28
N GLY A 293 3.92 -2.40 23.10
CA GLY A 293 2.87 -2.81 24.05
C GLY A 293 1.58 -3.27 23.34
N GLY A 294 1.32 -2.72 22.18
CA GLY A 294 0.22 -3.04 21.29
C GLY A 294 0.35 -2.26 20.00
N MET A 295 -0.38 -2.66 18.97
CA MET A 295 -0.48 -1.98 17.70
C MET A 295 -1.90 -2.13 17.16
N GLU A 296 -2.49 -1.03 16.77
CA GLU A 296 -3.78 -0.96 16.09
C GLU A 296 -3.62 -1.32 14.61
N HIS A 297 -4.39 -2.29 14.14
CA HIS A 297 -4.40 -2.73 12.74
C HIS A 297 -5.81 -3.01 12.25
#